data_1345670bcedfc70aaf8ac06e0a39375f
#
_entry.id   1345670bcedfc70aaf8ac06e0a39375f
#
_cell.length_a   1.000
_cell.length_b   1.000
_cell.length_c   1.000
_cell.angle_alpha   90.00
_cell.angle_beta   90.00
_cell.angle_gamma   90.00
#
_symmetry.space_group_name_H-M   'P 1'
#
loop_
_entity.id
_entity.type
_entity.pdbx_description
1 polymer ?
#
loop_
_entity_poly.entity_id
_entity_poly.type
_entity_poly.pdbx_seq_one_letter_code
_entity_poly.pdbx_strand_id
1 'polypeptide(L)'
;MKKILYVSGSRAEYGIMKRLLLKLYSDKNIDLRIIVTGMHLDKKYGNTYKQIEEDGLPIEEKININVEGNDNEAIISSMAICMRKFGEIFSRKKYDYLILLGDRYEIFPVAIVAAINNIPIIHIHGGEKTLGNYDEFIRHSITKMSRFHIVSTEEYRNRVIQLGEDPKMVKNLGALGAENALLIKKLTKKELEKIVGNLRKKYFVVLFHPETITEKSVLEQTKELLKAIDSFKNEYEYIFIGSNSDTGSENIEKEIQEYVKKNNFRRFISLKPEEYQSLVKFSEGLIGNSSSGIIEIPSLKVPTINIGDRQLGRVKGDTVVDCECIEEDIKKAIERVMQKDFKEKIRRSENPYFKENTVEEYYDKIINFINNFKYDIKDFYDLNKR
;
A
#
# COMPACT_ATOMS: atom_id res chain seq x y z
N MET A 1 -5.10 -18.02 25.07
CA MET A 1 -4.77 -16.81 24.31
C MET A 1 -4.07 -17.23 23.03
N LYS A 2 -4.51 -16.76 21.87
CA LYS A 2 -3.90 -17.10 20.58
C LYS A 2 -2.82 -16.07 20.23
N LYS A 3 -1.61 -16.57 19.90
CA LYS A 3 -0.50 -15.69 19.56
C LYS A 3 -0.49 -15.40 18.06
N ILE A 4 -0.76 -14.17 17.70
CA ILE A 4 -0.84 -13.69 16.31
C ILE A 4 0.36 -12.80 16.02
N LEU A 5 1.10 -13.12 14.97
CA LEU A 5 2.16 -12.28 14.46
C LEU A 5 1.63 -11.41 13.29
N TYR A 6 1.93 -10.13 13.31
CA TYR A 6 1.85 -9.26 12.14
C TYR A 6 3.26 -8.80 11.76
N VAL A 7 3.60 -8.86 10.49
CA VAL A 7 4.88 -8.36 9.98
C VAL A 7 4.63 -7.14 9.10
N SER A 8 5.34 -6.05 9.38
CA SER A 8 5.23 -4.79 8.65
C SER A 8 6.59 -4.36 8.08
N GLY A 9 6.63 -4.12 6.77
CA GLY A 9 7.81 -3.65 6.05
C GLY A 9 7.87 -2.14 5.87
N SER A 10 6.70 -1.45 5.92
CA SER A 10 6.62 -0.03 5.60
C SER A 10 5.54 0.71 6.39
N ARG A 11 5.71 2.05 6.45
CA ARG A 11 4.72 2.95 7.05
C ARG A 11 3.35 2.87 6.37
N ALA A 12 3.33 2.70 5.04
CA ALA A 12 2.08 2.62 4.29
C ALA A 12 1.26 1.41 4.70
N GLU A 13 1.89 0.23 4.83
CA GLU A 13 1.23 -0.98 5.33
C GLU A 13 0.71 -0.80 6.74
N TYR A 14 1.53 -0.25 7.64
CA TYR A 14 1.11 0.01 9.02
C TYR A 14 -0.08 0.98 9.08
N GLY A 15 -0.05 2.06 8.31
CA GLY A 15 -1.12 3.05 8.26
C GLY A 15 -2.47 2.45 7.84
N ILE A 16 -2.46 1.51 6.91
CA ILE A 16 -3.65 0.75 6.50
C ILE A 16 -4.15 -0.15 7.63
N MET A 17 -3.25 -0.86 8.28
CA MET A 17 -3.56 -1.89 9.29
C MET A 17 -3.82 -1.35 10.69
N LYS A 18 -3.37 -0.14 11.02
CA LYS A 18 -3.36 0.43 12.38
C LYS A 18 -4.65 0.20 13.15
N ARG A 19 -5.81 0.54 12.58
CA ARG A 19 -7.10 0.42 13.29
C ARG A 19 -7.44 -1.05 13.61
N LEU A 20 -7.18 -1.96 12.67
CA LEU A 20 -7.38 -3.39 12.89
C LEU A 20 -6.40 -3.94 13.93
N LEU A 21 -5.13 -3.53 13.89
CA LEU A 21 -4.12 -3.96 14.87
C LEU A 21 -4.46 -3.49 16.28
N LEU A 22 -4.90 -2.24 16.46
CA LEU A 22 -5.37 -1.71 17.75
C LEU A 22 -6.57 -2.50 18.27
N LYS A 23 -7.51 -2.87 17.39
CA LYS A 23 -8.66 -3.69 17.76
C LYS A 23 -8.26 -5.10 18.18
N LEU A 24 -7.38 -5.76 17.43
CA LEU A 24 -6.83 -7.08 17.79
C LEU A 24 -6.05 -7.02 19.12
N TYR A 25 -5.28 -5.96 19.34
CA TYR A 25 -4.50 -5.77 20.56
C TYR A 25 -5.37 -5.55 21.80
N SER A 26 -6.54 -4.96 21.63
CA SER A 26 -7.49 -4.75 22.73
C SER A 26 -8.24 -6.01 23.17
N ASP A 27 -8.22 -7.09 22.37
CA ASP A 27 -8.87 -8.37 22.69
C ASP A 27 -8.00 -9.18 23.66
N LYS A 28 -8.52 -9.44 24.86
CA LYS A 28 -7.83 -10.22 25.92
C LYS A 28 -7.55 -11.67 25.55
N ASN A 29 -8.20 -12.21 24.52
CA ASN A 29 -7.96 -13.57 24.01
C ASN A 29 -6.85 -13.65 22.97
N ILE A 30 -6.32 -12.50 22.54
CA ILE A 30 -5.27 -12.38 21.52
C ILE A 30 -3.96 -11.89 22.14
N ASP A 31 -2.88 -12.56 21.84
CA ASP A 31 -1.50 -12.10 22.08
C ASP A 31 -0.95 -11.58 20.74
N LEU A 32 -1.25 -10.31 20.42
CA LEU A 32 -0.73 -9.68 19.20
C LEU A 32 0.75 -9.34 19.36
N ARG A 33 1.55 -9.76 18.39
CA ARG A 33 2.98 -9.43 18.27
C ARG A 33 3.26 -8.80 16.92
N ILE A 34 4.10 -7.79 16.91
CA ILE A 34 4.49 -7.11 15.69
C ILE A 34 6.00 -7.26 15.50
N ILE A 35 6.41 -7.67 14.30
CA ILE A 35 7.81 -7.60 13.87
C ILE A 35 7.88 -6.55 12.77
N VAL A 36 8.83 -5.64 12.90
CA VAL A 36 9.08 -4.58 11.89
C VAL A 36 10.38 -4.87 11.15
N THR A 37 10.34 -4.59 9.84
CA THR A 37 11.46 -4.83 8.94
C THR A 37 11.54 -3.78 7.82
N GLY A 38 12.44 -3.93 6.88
CA GLY A 38 12.52 -3.11 5.67
C GLY A 38 12.60 -1.62 5.94
N MET A 39 11.77 -0.85 5.24
CA MET A 39 11.73 0.62 5.32
C MET A 39 11.47 1.15 6.73
N HIS A 40 10.80 0.40 7.60
CA HIS A 40 10.57 0.83 8.99
C HIS A 40 11.84 1.12 9.76
N LEU A 41 12.93 0.42 9.44
CA LEU A 41 14.22 0.47 10.15
C LEU A 41 15.27 1.30 9.40
N ASP A 42 14.93 1.88 8.28
CA ASP A 42 15.84 2.70 7.49
C ASP A 42 15.65 4.18 7.83
N LYS A 43 16.77 4.84 8.20
CA LYS A 43 16.81 6.28 8.49
C LYS A 43 16.40 7.13 7.29
N LYS A 44 16.69 6.66 6.08
CA LYS A 44 16.31 7.31 4.81
C LYS A 44 14.78 7.51 4.70
N TYR A 45 14.00 6.57 5.25
CA TYR A 45 12.53 6.64 5.28
C TYR A 45 11.96 7.15 6.62
N GLY A 46 12.82 7.61 7.55
CA GLY A 46 12.43 8.29 8.77
C GLY A 46 12.22 7.38 10.00
N ASN A 47 12.74 6.14 10.02
CA ASN A 47 12.58 5.20 11.14
C ASN A 47 11.11 5.06 11.60
N THR A 48 10.23 4.78 10.67
CA THR A 48 8.77 4.86 10.84
C THR A 48 8.17 3.83 11.81
N TYR A 49 8.96 2.86 12.31
CA TYR A 49 8.56 1.97 13.41
C TYR A 49 8.18 2.74 14.68
N LYS A 50 8.71 3.95 14.88
CA LYS A 50 8.38 4.80 16.03
C LYS A 50 6.89 5.13 16.12
N GLN A 51 6.19 5.21 14.98
CA GLN A 51 4.74 5.41 14.98
C GLN A 51 4.00 4.24 15.63
N ILE A 52 4.50 3.00 15.46
CA ILE A 52 3.93 1.80 16.09
C ILE A 52 4.13 1.87 17.61
N GLU A 53 5.32 2.30 18.06
CA GLU A 53 5.64 2.51 19.47
C GLU A 53 4.79 3.64 20.09
N GLU A 54 4.62 4.77 19.39
CA GLU A 54 3.78 5.90 19.80
C GLU A 54 2.30 5.50 19.95
N ASP A 55 1.83 4.55 19.15
CA ASP A 55 0.47 4.00 19.23
C ASP A 55 0.30 2.93 20.33
N GLY A 56 1.38 2.62 21.07
CA GLY A 56 1.36 1.66 22.19
C GLY A 56 1.28 0.19 21.76
N LEU A 57 1.53 -0.13 20.50
CA LEU A 57 1.50 -1.50 20.00
C LEU A 57 2.83 -2.25 20.25
N PRO A 58 2.79 -3.57 20.55
CA PRO A 58 3.95 -4.33 20.98
C PRO A 58 4.85 -4.72 19.79
N ILE A 59 5.97 -4.02 19.61
CA ILE A 59 7.03 -4.49 18.71
C ILE A 59 7.85 -5.55 19.42
N GLU A 60 7.77 -6.80 18.95
CA GLU A 60 8.51 -7.91 19.53
C GLU A 60 9.96 -7.96 19.06
N GLU A 61 10.19 -7.69 17.77
CA GLU A 61 11.55 -7.61 17.20
C GLU A 61 11.63 -6.58 16.05
N LYS A 62 12.84 -6.05 15.85
CA LYS A 62 13.22 -5.15 14.75
C LYS A 62 14.24 -5.87 13.88
N ILE A 63 13.83 -6.31 12.69
CA ILE A 63 14.65 -7.15 11.81
C ILE A 63 15.18 -6.32 10.64
N ASN A 64 16.41 -5.87 10.76
CA ASN A 64 17.06 -5.16 9.65
C ASN A 64 17.44 -6.14 8.54
N ILE A 65 16.90 -5.91 7.35
CA ILE A 65 17.17 -6.66 6.12
C ILE A 65 17.75 -5.77 5.03
N ASN A 66 17.93 -4.48 5.31
CA ASN A 66 18.34 -3.51 4.31
C ASN A 66 19.79 -3.76 3.88
N VAL A 67 19.99 -3.81 2.58
CA VAL A 67 21.29 -3.88 1.90
C VAL A 67 21.50 -2.53 1.18
N GLU A 68 22.75 -2.09 1.05
CA GLU A 68 23.06 -0.91 0.25
C GLU A 68 22.70 -1.16 -1.22
N GLY A 69 22.13 -0.13 -1.85
CA GLY A 69 21.64 -0.21 -3.22
C GLY A 69 20.13 -0.34 -3.32
N ASN A 70 19.63 -0.19 -4.54
CA ASN A 70 18.22 -0.29 -4.87
C ASN A 70 18.01 -0.94 -6.25
N ASP A 71 18.94 -1.79 -6.64
CA ASP A 71 18.85 -2.66 -7.80
C ASP A 71 18.25 -4.02 -7.43
N ASN A 72 18.09 -4.87 -8.44
CA ASN A 72 17.52 -6.20 -8.24
C ASN A 72 18.40 -7.10 -7.37
N GLU A 73 19.72 -6.92 -7.38
CA GLU A 73 20.64 -7.68 -6.54
C GLU A 73 20.47 -7.32 -5.06
N ALA A 74 20.36 -6.04 -4.75
CA ALA A 74 20.11 -5.55 -3.39
C ALA A 74 18.75 -6.05 -2.85
N ILE A 75 17.69 -6.03 -3.68
CA ILE A 75 16.38 -6.57 -3.31
C ILE A 75 16.45 -8.07 -3.04
N ILE A 76 17.08 -8.86 -3.91
CA ILE A 76 17.25 -10.31 -3.74
C ILE A 76 18.05 -10.61 -2.47
N SER A 77 19.13 -9.88 -2.22
CA SER A 77 19.97 -10.02 -1.03
C SER A 77 19.19 -9.69 0.25
N SER A 78 18.37 -8.64 0.23
CA SER A 78 17.47 -8.28 1.33
C SER A 78 16.46 -9.39 1.62
N MET A 79 15.88 -9.99 0.57
CA MET A 79 14.96 -11.13 0.70
C MET A 79 15.65 -12.36 1.30
N ALA A 80 16.89 -12.67 0.88
CA ALA A 80 17.66 -13.79 1.41
C ALA A 80 17.98 -13.60 2.91
N ILE A 81 18.39 -12.40 3.31
CA ILE A 81 18.62 -12.03 4.72
C ILE A 81 17.32 -12.16 5.53
N CYS A 82 16.21 -11.68 4.98
CA CYS A 82 14.90 -11.77 5.60
C CYS A 82 14.52 -13.22 5.86
N MET A 83 14.62 -14.08 4.84
CA MET A 83 14.29 -15.50 4.94
C MET A 83 15.12 -16.20 6.03
N ARG A 84 16.42 -15.97 6.07
CA ARG A 84 17.30 -16.54 7.10
C ARG A 84 16.91 -16.09 8.51
N LYS A 85 16.74 -14.78 8.72
CA LYS A 85 16.41 -14.23 10.04
C LYS A 85 15.04 -14.67 10.55
N PHE A 86 14.03 -14.72 9.69
CA PHE A 86 12.72 -15.26 10.09
C PHE A 86 12.75 -16.76 10.33
N GLY A 87 13.58 -17.52 9.62
CA GLY A 87 13.84 -18.94 9.93
C GLY A 87 14.39 -19.12 11.34
N GLU A 88 15.36 -18.29 11.75
CA GLU A 88 15.91 -18.28 13.11
C GLU A 88 14.87 -17.90 14.17
N ILE A 89 13.96 -16.95 13.86
CA ILE A 89 12.89 -16.54 14.79
C ILE A 89 11.88 -17.66 14.96
N PHE A 90 11.37 -18.24 13.88
CA PHE A 90 10.34 -19.27 13.92
C PHE A 90 10.85 -20.62 14.50
N SER A 91 12.17 -20.84 14.49
CA SER A 91 12.77 -21.98 15.22
C SER A 91 12.75 -21.79 16.75
N ARG A 92 12.77 -20.54 17.23
CA ARG A 92 12.82 -20.21 18.67
C ARG A 92 11.49 -19.79 19.26
N LYS A 93 10.62 -19.19 18.44
CA LYS A 93 9.33 -18.64 18.88
C LYS A 93 8.19 -19.31 18.10
N LYS A 94 7.12 -19.61 18.80
CA LYS A 94 5.91 -20.17 18.19
C LYS A 94 4.85 -19.09 18.06
N TYR A 95 4.20 -19.07 16.91
CA TYR A 95 3.03 -18.24 16.62
C TYR A 95 1.92 -19.15 16.11
N ASP A 96 0.69 -18.90 16.56
CA ASP A 96 -0.47 -19.67 16.10
C ASP A 96 -0.90 -19.24 14.71
N TYR A 97 -0.75 -17.93 14.37
CA TYR A 97 -1.15 -17.36 13.09
C TYR A 97 -0.21 -16.23 12.69
N LEU A 98 -0.11 -16.01 11.37
CA LEU A 98 0.58 -14.89 10.77
C LEU A 98 -0.40 -14.07 9.92
N ILE A 99 -0.44 -12.75 10.10
CA ILE A 99 -1.16 -11.82 9.25
C ILE A 99 -0.14 -11.11 8.33
N LEU A 100 -0.41 -11.11 7.03
CA LEU A 100 0.35 -10.40 6.02
C LEU A 100 -0.57 -9.52 5.16
N LEU A 101 -0.13 -8.30 4.87
CA LEU A 101 -0.83 -7.37 4.00
C LEU A 101 -0.07 -7.21 2.67
N GLY A 102 -0.73 -7.47 1.55
CA GLY A 102 -0.26 -7.11 0.22
C GLY A 102 0.81 -8.06 -0.33
N ASP A 103 1.85 -7.48 -0.91
CA ASP A 103 2.66 -8.10 -1.94
C ASP A 103 4.10 -7.60 -2.01
N ARG A 104 4.57 -6.93 -0.98
CA ARG A 104 5.93 -6.38 -0.99
C ARG A 104 6.99 -7.46 -0.84
N TYR A 105 8.17 -7.19 -1.40
CA TYR A 105 9.30 -8.12 -1.36
C TYR A 105 9.78 -8.42 0.08
N GLU A 106 9.54 -7.52 1.05
CA GLU A 106 9.94 -7.74 2.45
C GLU A 106 9.11 -8.81 3.14
N ILE A 107 7.82 -8.97 2.76
CA ILE A 107 6.94 -9.95 3.40
C ILE A 107 6.88 -11.30 2.67
N PHE A 108 7.33 -11.37 1.42
CA PHE A 108 7.35 -12.62 0.67
C PHE A 108 8.23 -13.70 1.30
N PRO A 109 9.49 -13.42 1.70
CA PRO A 109 10.32 -14.39 2.41
C PRO A 109 9.69 -14.84 3.73
N VAL A 110 8.98 -13.95 4.43
CA VAL A 110 8.27 -14.29 5.68
C VAL A 110 7.16 -15.31 5.41
N ALA A 111 6.40 -15.12 4.33
CA ALA A 111 5.35 -16.05 3.92
C ALA A 111 5.92 -17.45 3.62
N ILE A 112 7.05 -17.52 2.90
CA ILE A 112 7.74 -18.78 2.59
C ILE A 112 8.14 -19.51 3.89
N VAL A 113 8.81 -18.78 4.78
CA VAL A 113 9.28 -19.36 6.06
C VAL A 113 8.10 -19.81 6.94
N ALA A 114 7.03 -19.02 7.00
CA ALA A 114 5.83 -19.38 7.75
C ALA A 114 5.14 -20.64 7.19
N ALA A 115 5.01 -20.73 5.87
CA ALA A 115 4.40 -21.89 5.21
C ALA A 115 5.21 -23.18 5.47
N ILE A 116 6.56 -23.12 5.39
CA ILE A 116 7.44 -24.26 5.70
C ILE A 116 7.33 -24.66 7.17
N ASN A 117 7.17 -23.70 8.09
CA ASN A 117 6.98 -23.97 9.52
C ASN A 117 5.52 -24.29 9.90
N ASN A 118 4.64 -24.46 8.91
CA ASN A 118 3.23 -24.74 9.10
C ASN A 118 2.49 -23.68 9.96
N ILE A 119 2.87 -22.44 9.89
CA ILE A 119 2.16 -21.31 10.52
C ILE A 119 1.05 -20.87 9.56
N PRO A 120 -0.25 -20.98 9.91
CA PRO A 120 -1.34 -20.54 9.06
C PRO A 120 -1.25 -19.05 8.78
N ILE A 121 -1.27 -18.68 7.50
CA ILE A 121 -1.20 -17.29 7.04
C ILE A 121 -2.59 -16.78 6.74
N ILE A 122 -2.91 -15.58 7.23
CA ILE A 122 -4.07 -14.75 6.87
C ILE A 122 -3.54 -13.68 5.91
N HIS A 123 -3.91 -13.76 4.65
CA HIS A 123 -3.46 -12.84 3.61
C HIS A 123 -4.53 -11.80 3.30
N ILE A 124 -4.16 -10.53 3.45
CA ILE A 124 -5.01 -9.38 3.19
C ILE A 124 -4.57 -8.74 1.86
N HIS A 125 -5.52 -8.32 1.02
CA HIS A 125 -5.32 -7.73 -0.31
C HIS A 125 -4.73 -8.70 -1.35
N GLY A 126 -5.03 -10.01 -1.23
CA GLY A 126 -4.78 -10.98 -2.31
C GLY A 126 -5.67 -10.74 -3.53
N GLY A 127 -5.27 -11.31 -4.68
CA GLY A 127 -6.08 -11.33 -5.90
C GLY A 127 -6.11 -10.04 -6.73
N GLU A 128 -5.44 -8.97 -6.31
CA GLU A 128 -5.28 -7.75 -7.10
C GLU A 128 -4.37 -8.00 -8.33
N LYS A 129 -4.37 -7.09 -9.30
CA LYS A 129 -3.44 -7.07 -10.44
C LYS A 129 -2.60 -5.81 -10.41
N THR A 130 -1.31 -5.94 -10.71
CA THR A 130 -0.35 -4.83 -10.85
C THR A 130 0.66 -5.19 -11.93
N LEU A 131 0.20 -5.25 -13.19
CA LEU A 131 0.94 -5.87 -14.30
C LEU A 131 2.27 -5.18 -14.61
N GLY A 132 2.46 -3.91 -14.25
CA GLY A 132 3.70 -3.16 -14.41
C GLY A 132 4.72 -3.35 -13.27
N ASN A 133 4.49 -4.28 -12.31
CA ASN A 133 5.38 -4.49 -11.18
C ASN A 133 5.53 -5.98 -10.82
N TYR A 134 6.72 -6.37 -10.33
CA TYR A 134 6.99 -7.73 -9.82
C TYR A 134 6.14 -8.11 -8.59
N ASP A 135 5.51 -7.15 -7.91
CA ASP A 135 4.52 -7.40 -6.86
C ASP A 135 3.40 -8.35 -7.31
N GLU A 136 3.12 -8.39 -8.63
CA GLU A 136 2.09 -9.24 -9.23
C GLU A 136 2.28 -10.71 -8.87
N PHE A 137 3.44 -11.30 -9.19
CA PHE A 137 3.68 -12.71 -8.89
C PHE A 137 3.95 -12.97 -7.39
N ILE A 138 4.51 -12.00 -6.67
CA ILE A 138 4.68 -12.11 -5.22
C ILE A 138 3.33 -12.25 -4.53
N ARG A 139 2.36 -11.41 -4.86
CA ARG A 139 0.99 -11.43 -4.31
C ARG A 139 0.33 -12.78 -4.49
N HIS A 140 0.37 -13.31 -5.70
CA HIS A 140 -0.25 -14.60 -6.01
C HIS A 140 0.45 -15.76 -5.31
N SER A 141 1.76 -15.69 -5.16
CA SER A 141 2.55 -16.67 -4.41
C SER A 141 2.20 -16.66 -2.92
N ILE A 142 2.08 -15.48 -2.29
CA ILE A 142 1.65 -15.36 -0.89
C ILE A 142 0.23 -15.90 -0.73
N THR A 143 -0.68 -15.56 -1.65
CA THR A 143 -2.05 -16.12 -1.66
C THR A 143 -1.99 -17.64 -1.62
N LYS A 144 -1.18 -18.27 -2.46
CA LYS A 144 -1.09 -19.74 -2.55
C LYS A 144 -0.57 -20.40 -1.28
N MET A 145 0.27 -19.72 -0.51
CA MET A 145 0.78 -20.18 0.79
C MET A 145 -0.20 -19.94 1.95
N SER A 146 -1.22 -19.13 1.77
CA SER A 146 -2.11 -18.67 2.83
C SER A 146 -3.32 -19.60 3.04
N ARG A 147 -3.93 -19.56 4.23
CA ARG A 147 -5.08 -20.38 4.63
C ARG A 147 -6.40 -19.59 4.67
N PHE A 148 -6.31 -18.29 4.85
CA PHE A 148 -7.47 -17.42 4.89
C PHE A 148 -7.17 -16.14 4.13
N HIS A 149 -8.12 -15.67 3.34
CA HIS A 149 -7.93 -14.58 2.38
C HIS A 149 -8.99 -13.52 2.58
N ILE A 150 -8.56 -12.28 2.79
CA ILE A 150 -9.43 -11.12 2.81
C ILE A 150 -9.06 -10.24 1.62
N VAL A 151 -10.00 -10.08 0.72
CA VAL A 151 -9.84 -9.33 -0.52
C VAL A 151 -10.74 -8.10 -0.53
N SER A 152 -10.44 -7.15 -1.41
CA SER A 152 -11.07 -5.83 -1.40
C SER A 152 -12.19 -5.65 -2.41
N THR A 153 -12.32 -6.56 -3.39
CA THR A 153 -13.42 -6.54 -4.39
C THR A 153 -13.88 -7.95 -4.75
N GLU A 154 -15.05 -8.08 -5.38
CA GLU A 154 -15.54 -9.39 -5.83
C GLU A 154 -14.71 -9.95 -6.99
N GLU A 155 -14.20 -9.09 -7.86
CA GLU A 155 -13.27 -9.52 -8.92
C GLU A 155 -12.04 -10.21 -8.33
N TYR A 156 -11.47 -9.66 -7.26
CA TYR A 156 -10.29 -10.23 -6.60
C TYR A 156 -10.63 -11.51 -5.84
N ARG A 157 -11.84 -11.59 -5.27
CA ARG A 157 -12.34 -12.82 -4.67
C ARG A 157 -12.38 -13.96 -5.70
N ASN A 158 -12.96 -13.70 -6.86
CA ASN A 158 -13.06 -14.67 -7.93
C ASN A 158 -11.68 -15.12 -8.43
N ARG A 159 -10.72 -14.19 -8.52
CA ARG A 159 -9.34 -14.51 -8.93
C ARG A 159 -8.61 -15.38 -7.89
N VAL A 160 -8.78 -15.13 -6.60
CA VAL A 160 -8.22 -15.97 -5.54
C VAL A 160 -8.82 -17.38 -5.59
N ILE A 161 -10.12 -17.50 -5.83
CA ILE A 161 -10.78 -18.81 -6.03
C ILE A 161 -10.23 -19.50 -7.30
N GLN A 162 -10.02 -18.74 -8.38
CA GLN A 162 -9.44 -19.28 -9.62
C GLN A 162 -8.01 -19.80 -9.41
N LEU A 163 -7.25 -19.25 -8.44
CA LEU A 163 -5.95 -19.78 -8.03
C LEU A 163 -6.05 -21.10 -7.23
N GLY A 164 -7.24 -21.66 -7.06
CA GLY A 164 -7.46 -22.92 -6.37
C GLY A 164 -7.62 -22.77 -4.85
N GLU A 165 -8.11 -21.62 -4.38
CA GLU A 165 -8.43 -21.41 -2.97
C GLU A 165 -9.93 -21.68 -2.71
N ASP A 166 -10.25 -22.36 -1.58
CA ASP A 166 -11.64 -22.68 -1.20
C ASP A 166 -12.45 -21.38 -1.06
N PRO A 167 -13.58 -21.22 -1.77
CA PRO A 167 -14.47 -20.07 -1.68
C PRO A 167 -14.91 -19.73 -0.24
N LYS A 168 -14.97 -20.73 0.64
CA LYS A 168 -15.31 -20.53 2.05
C LYS A 168 -14.23 -19.76 2.81
N MET A 169 -12.97 -19.86 2.36
CA MET A 169 -11.82 -19.20 2.98
C MET A 169 -11.50 -17.84 2.34
N VAL A 170 -12.25 -17.41 1.31
CA VAL A 170 -12.05 -16.13 0.62
C VAL A 170 -13.20 -15.17 0.94
N LYS A 171 -12.89 -14.05 1.60
CA LYS A 171 -13.88 -13.04 2.02
C LYS A 171 -13.61 -11.72 1.32
N ASN A 172 -14.61 -11.19 0.61
CA ASN A 172 -14.56 -9.81 0.10
C ASN A 172 -15.14 -8.87 1.17
N LEU A 173 -14.29 -8.12 1.84
CA LEU A 173 -14.67 -7.20 2.93
C LEU A 173 -14.35 -5.73 2.62
N GLY A 174 -13.98 -5.40 1.38
CA GLY A 174 -13.49 -4.07 1.04
C GLY A 174 -12.04 -3.86 1.48
N ALA A 175 -11.52 -2.66 1.27
CA ALA A 175 -10.17 -2.30 1.67
C ALA A 175 -10.16 -1.43 2.93
N LEU A 176 -9.35 -1.81 3.92
CA LEU A 176 -9.16 -1.02 5.16
C LEU A 176 -8.77 0.44 4.86
N GLY A 177 -7.92 0.65 3.85
CA GLY A 177 -7.48 1.99 3.44
C GLY A 177 -8.63 2.86 2.92
N ALA A 178 -9.61 2.27 2.22
CA ALA A 178 -10.77 2.99 1.71
C ALA A 178 -11.69 3.49 2.83
N GLU A 179 -11.90 2.68 3.87
CA GLU A 179 -12.65 3.08 5.07
C GLU A 179 -11.84 4.07 5.92
N ASN A 180 -10.55 3.82 6.11
CA ASN A 180 -9.66 4.72 6.85
C ASN A 180 -9.66 6.12 6.26
N ALA A 181 -9.71 6.23 4.93
CA ALA A 181 -9.79 7.53 4.25
C ALA A 181 -11.02 8.35 4.64
N LEU A 182 -12.11 7.72 5.08
CA LEU A 182 -13.29 8.41 5.59
C LEU A 182 -13.23 8.67 7.10
N LEU A 183 -12.78 7.68 7.86
CA LEU A 183 -12.90 7.67 9.32
C LEU A 183 -11.73 8.33 10.07
N ILE A 184 -10.53 8.36 9.46
CA ILE A 184 -9.40 9.09 10.07
C ILE A 184 -9.77 10.57 10.15
N LYS A 185 -9.61 11.14 11.35
CA LYS A 185 -9.86 12.58 11.59
C LYS A 185 -8.94 13.41 10.68
N LYS A 186 -9.56 14.21 9.82
CA LYS A 186 -8.81 15.14 8.99
C LYS A 186 -8.39 16.37 9.77
N LEU A 187 -7.16 16.82 9.51
CA LEU A 187 -6.68 18.10 10.01
C LEU A 187 -7.45 19.24 9.34
N THR A 188 -7.66 20.30 10.07
CA THR A 188 -8.08 21.57 9.46
C THR A 188 -6.97 22.13 8.57
N LYS A 189 -7.30 22.99 7.63
CA LYS A 189 -6.28 23.61 6.76
C LYS A 189 -5.20 24.34 7.58
N LYS A 190 -5.57 25.02 8.67
CA LYS A 190 -4.64 25.71 9.58
C LYS A 190 -3.68 24.76 10.30
N GLU A 191 -4.17 23.61 10.77
CA GLU A 191 -3.33 22.58 11.40
C GLU A 191 -2.37 21.97 10.37
N LEU A 192 -2.86 21.67 9.18
CA LEU A 192 -2.05 21.12 8.10
C LEU A 192 -0.96 22.12 7.67
N GLU A 193 -1.27 23.42 7.55
CA GLU A 193 -0.30 24.46 7.19
C GLU A 193 0.86 24.60 8.20
N LYS A 194 0.68 24.22 9.46
CA LYS A 194 1.77 24.18 10.44
C LYS A 194 2.80 23.09 10.14
N ILE A 195 2.38 22.05 9.42
CA ILE A 195 3.21 20.89 9.07
C ILE A 195 3.84 21.07 7.69
N VAL A 196 3.00 21.40 6.70
CA VAL A 196 3.40 21.41 5.31
C VAL A 196 3.70 22.81 4.76
N GLY A 197 3.53 23.86 5.56
CA GLY A 197 3.64 25.25 5.12
C GLY A 197 2.35 25.76 4.47
N ASN A 198 2.37 27.01 4.04
CA ASN A 198 1.21 27.73 3.56
C ASN A 198 0.59 27.12 2.28
N LEU A 199 -0.74 26.94 2.27
CA LEU A 199 -1.52 26.34 1.18
C LEU A 199 -2.42 27.38 0.47
N ARG A 200 -1.92 28.59 0.22
CA ARG A 200 -2.71 29.68 -0.43
C ARG A 200 -2.96 29.43 -1.92
N LYS A 201 -1.99 28.84 -2.61
CA LYS A 201 -2.15 28.47 -4.02
C LYS A 201 -2.89 27.15 -4.17
N LYS A 202 -3.53 26.94 -5.32
CA LYS A 202 -4.00 25.61 -5.73
C LYS A 202 -2.80 24.70 -5.92
N TYR A 203 -2.93 23.46 -5.52
CA TYR A 203 -1.80 22.52 -5.59
C TYR A 203 -2.24 21.09 -5.91
N PHE A 204 -1.32 20.35 -6.50
CA PHE A 204 -1.40 18.90 -6.63
C PHE A 204 -0.44 18.23 -5.67
N VAL A 205 -0.82 17.04 -5.19
CA VAL A 205 0.10 16.14 -4.48
C VAL A 205 0.73 15.21 -5.51
N VAL A 206 2.04 15.05 -5.47
CA VAL A 206 2.78 14.17 -6.40
C VAL A 206 3.35 13.01 -5.62
N LEU A 207 2.99 11.78 -6.02
CA LEU A 207 3.49 10.53 -5.42
C LEU A 207 3.74 9.51 -6.53
N PHE A 208 4.99 9.45 -6.98
CA PHE A 208 5.41 8.65 -8.11
C PHE A 208 6.45 7.60 -7.70
N HIS A 209 6.26 6.37 -8.16
CA HIS A 209 7.10 5.21 -7.89
C HIS A 209 7.67 4.65 -9.19
N PRO A 210 8.82 3.92 -9.13
CA PRO A 210 9.32 3.23 -10.30
C PRO A 210 8.32 2.18 -10.81
N GLU A 211 8.25 2.02 -12.13
CA GLU A 211 7.73 0.80 -12.73
C GLU A 211 8.88 -0.17 -12.91
N THR A 212 8.72 -1.39 -12.44
CA THR A 212 9.80 -2.39 -12.44
C THR A 212 9.74 -3.31 -13.65
N ILE A 213 8.63 -3.35 -14.38
CA ILE A 213 8.41 -4.12 -15.61
C ILE A 213 7.98 -3.15 -16.72
N THR A 214 8.94 -2.53 -17.38
CA THR A 214 8.71 -1.56 -18.46
C THR A 214 9.97 -1.41 -19.32
N GLU A 215 9.79 -0.98 -20.57
CA GLU A 215 10.91 -0.67 -21.47
C GLU A 215 11.54 0.71 -21.18
N LYS A 216 10.78 1.65 -20.63
CA LYS A 216 11.27 2.99 -20.28
C LYS A 216 12.08 2.95 -18.99
N SER A 217 13.26 3.54 -19.00
CA SER A 217 14.03 3.72 -17.79
C SER A 217 13.28 4.58 -16.75
N VAL A 218 13.54 4.33 -15.49
CA VAL A 218 12.98 5.11 -14.37
C VAL A 218 13.26 6.60 -14.50
N LEU A 219 14.44 6.95 -15.04
CA LEU A 219 14.84 8.32 -15.31
C LEU A 219 13.97 8.98 -16.39
N GLU A 220 13.69 8.28 -17.47
CA GLU A 220 12.80 8.77 -18.54
C GLU A 220 11.40 8.98 -18.04
N GLN A 221 10.83 8.01 -17.30
CA GLN A 221 9.53 8.15 -16.68
C GLN A 221 9.43 9.41 -15.81
N THR A 222 10.45 9.64 -14.96
CA THR A 222 10.49 10.80 -14.08
C THR A 222 10.56 12.10 -14.87
N LYS A 223 11.38 12.15 -15.92
CA LYS A 223 11.49 13.34 -16.78
C LYS A 223 10.20 13.68 -17.49
N GLU A 224 9.45 12.71 -18.01
CA GLU A 224 8.15 12.94 -18.64
C GLU A 224 7.15 13.55 -17.65
N LEU A 225 7.08 13.02 -16.43
CA LEU A 225 6.26 13.61 -15.36
C LEU A 225 6.67 15.07 -15.07
N LEU A 226 7.97 15.31 -14.86
CA LEU A 226 8.47 16.63 -14.47
C LEU A 226 8.25 17.68 -15.57
N LYS A 227 8.42 17.32 -16.86
CA LYS A 227 8.10 18.20 -18.00
C LYS A 227 6.62 18.55 -18.04
N ALA A 228 5.74 17.55 -17.87
CA ALA A 228 4.30 17.79 -17.90
C ALA A 228 3.86 18.77 -16.82
N ILE A 229 4.27 18.57 -15.57
CA ILE A 229 3.89 19.47 -14.46
C ILE A 229 4.57 20.84 -14.56
N ASP A 230 5.75 20.94 -15.17
CA ASP A 230 6.43 22.22 -15.40
C ASP A 230 5.60 23.16 -16.30
N SER A 231 4.81 22.62 -17.21
CA SER A 231 3.92 23.40 -18.08
C SER A 231 2.84 24.17 -17.30
N PHE A 232 2.46 23.70 -16.11
CA PHE A 232 1.42 24.31 -15.27
C PHE A 232 1.97 24.95 -13.97
N LYS A 233 3.28 25.09 -13.80
CA LYS A 233 3.90 25.56 -12.55
C LYS A 233 3.54 26.99 -12.14
N ASN A 234 3.07 27.81 -13.09
CA ASN A 234 2.59 29.17 -12.79
C ASN A 234 1.18 29.16 -12.20
N GLU A 235 0.37 28.15 -12.52
CA GLU A 235 -1.02 28.00 -12.10
C GLU A 235 -1.14 27.20 -10.79
N TYR A 236 -0.32 26.14 -10.67
CA TYR A 236 -0.37 25.20 -9.55
C TYR A 236 0.97 25.10 -8.83
N GLU A 237 0.89 24.81 -7.57
CA GLU A 237 2.00 24.35 -6.75
C GLU A 237 2.02 22.81 -6.71
N TYR A 238 3.18 22.21 -6.56
CA TYR A 238 3.33 20.76 -6.45
C TYR A 238 3.98 20.41 -5.12
N ILE A 239 3.35 19.48 -4.39
CA ILE A 239 3.84 18.99 -3.11
C ILE A 239 4.18 17.50 -3.28
N PHE A 240 5.46 17.20 -3.23
CA PHE A 240 5.99 15.87 -3.49
C PHE A 240 6.06 15.04 -2.21
N ILE A 241 5.69 13.78 -2.31
CA ILE A 241 5.87 12.77 -1.26
C ILE A 241 6.88 11.74 -1.74
N GLY A 242 7.78 11.32 -0.84
CA GLY A 242 8.83 10.35 -1.17
C GLY A 242 8.27 8.99 -1.60
N SER A 243 8.97 8.36 -2.54
CA SER A 243 8.62 7.04 -3.08
C SER A 243 8.96 5.90 -2.10
N ASN A 244 8.51 4.68 -2.42
CA ASN A 244 8.91 3.46 -1.74
C ASN A 244 10.36 3.05 -2.09
N SER A 245 10.85 1.97 -1.44
CA SER A 245 12.17 1.38 -1.66
C SER A 245 12.26 0.43 -2.87
N ASP A 246 11.36 0.57 -3.84
CA ASP A 246 11.36 -0.26 -5.05
C ASP A 246 12.60 0.03 -5.92
N THR A 247 13.00 -0.93 -6.77
CA THR A 247 14.15 -0.82 -7.66
C THR A 247 14.10 0.50 -8.45
N GLY A 248 15.18 1.28 -8.44
CA GLY A 248 15.29 2.56 -9.16
C GLY A 248 14.73 3.78 -8.41
N SER A 249 14.22 3.63 -7.20
CA SER A 249 13.63 4.75 -6.42
C SER A 249 14.61 5.88 -6.14
N GLU A 250 15.92 5.61 -6.03
CA GLU A 250 16.95 6.65 -5.80
C GLU A 250 17.11 7.60 -7.00
N ASN A 251 16.95 7.09 -8.22
CA ASN A 251 17.01 7.90 -9.42
C ASN A 251 15.83 8.87 -9.50
N ILE A 252 14.61 8.41 -9.17
CA ILE A 252 13.43 9.27 -9.05
C ILE A 252 13.69 10.37 -8.02
N GLU A 253 14.18 9.96 -6.86
CA GLU A 253 14.39 10.83 -5.73
C GLU A 253 15.34 11.98 -6.06
N LYS A 254 16.45 11.69 -6.73
CA LYS A 254 17.44 12.69 -7.15
C LYS A 254 16.84 13.71 -8.12
N GLU A 255 16.17 13.27 -9.16
CA GLU A 255 15.53 14.15 -10.15
C GLU A 255 14.44 15.04 -9.51
N ILE A 256 13.61 14.46 -8.63
CA ILE A 256 12.59 15.21 -7.91
C ILE A 256 13.22 16.26 -6.99
N GLN A 257 14.29 15.93 -6.25
CA GLN A 257 14.96 16.89 -5.36
C GLN A 257 15.52 18.09 -6.13
N GLU A 258 16.16 17.85 -7.27
CA GLU A 258 16.69 18.92 -8.12
C GLU A 258 15.56 19.82 -8.65
N TYR A 259 14.45 19.22 -9.11
CA TYR A 259 13.29 19.95 -9.62
C TYR A 259 12.59 20.77 -8.53
N VAL A 260 12.39 20.19 -7.35
CA VAL A 260 11.79 20.85 -6.19
C VAL A 260 12.61 22.06 -5.76
N LYS A 261 13.94 21.91 -5.68
CA LYS A 261 14.86 22.98 -5.32
C LYS A 261 14.82 24.12 -6.35
N LYS A 262 14.85 23.78 -7.65
CA LYS A 262 14.82 24.76 -8.74
C LYS A 262 13.55 25.60 -8.73
N ASN A 263 12.39 25.01 -8.44
CA ASN A 263 11.09 25.67 -8.52
C ASN A 263 10.56 26.15 -7.15
N ASN A 264 11.32 25.97 -6.07
CA ASN A 264 10.90 26.28 -4.69
C ASN A 264 9.61 25.58 -4.28
N PHE A 265 9.41 24.36 -4.73
CA PHE A 265 8.30 23.51 -4.32
C PHE A 265 8.62 22.79 -2.99
N ARG A 266 7.67 22.03 -2.48
CA ARG A 266 7.80 21.32 -1.21
C ARG A 266 7.89 19.83 -1.43
N ARG A 267 8.67 19.18 -0.56
CA ARG A 267 8.82 17.74 -0.55
C ARG A 267 8.89 17.20 0.87
N PHE A 268 8.20 16.10 1.11
CA PHE A 268 8.19 15.36 2.37
C PHE A 268 8.63 13.93 2.13
N ILE A 269 9.53 13.41 2.94
CA ILE A 269 9.95 12.00 2.88
C ILE A 269 8.74 11.11 3.18
N SER A 270 7.98 11.48 4.20
CA SER A 270 6.75 10.79 4.58
C SER A 270 5.87 11.73 5.40
N LEU A 271 4.57 11.46 5.40
CA LEU A 271 3.57 12.13 6.24
C LEU A 271 2.80 11.08 7.05
N LYS A 272 2.29 11.44 8.22
CA LYS A 272 1.35 10.59 8.96
C LYS A 272 0.06 10.40 8.13
N PRO A 273 -0.69 9.31 8.33
CA PRO A 273 -1.91 9.06 7.52
C PRO A 273 -2.91 10.24 7.53
N GLU A 274 -3.15 10.85 8.70
CA GLU A 274 -4.02 12.01 8.85
C GLU A 274 -3.50 13.26 8.11
N GLU A 275 -2.19 13.45 8.07
CA GLU A 275 -1.54 14.56 7.37
C GLU A 275 -1.63 14.37 5.86
N TYR A 276 -1.26 13.17 5.37
CA TYR A 276 -1.32 12.81 3.95
C TYR A 276 -2.73 12.90 3.39
N GLN A 277 -3.70 12.29 4.06
CA GLN A 277 -5.09 12.32 3.61
C GLN A 277 -5.70 13.71 3.65
N SER A 278 -5.32 14.52 4.65
CA SER A 278 -5.74 15.93 4.70
C SER A 278 -5.10 16.75 3.59
N LEU A 279 -3.81 16.50 3.30
CA LEU A 279 -3.10 17.18 2.21
C LEU A 279 -3.76 16.87 0.85
N VAL A 280 -4.07 15.60 0.59
CA VAL A 280 -4.75 15.21 -0.65
C VAL A 280 -6.18 15.76 -0.70
N LYS A 281 -6.92 15.73 0.40
CA LYS A 281 -8.30 16.24 0.47
C LYS A 281 -8.42 17.70 0.07
N PHE A 282 -7.43 18.53 0.38
CA PHE A 282 -7.43 19.96 0.05
C PHE A 282 -6.73 20.27 -1.28
N SER A 283 -6.19 19.27 -1.98
CA SER A 283 -5.54 19.44 -3.28
C SER A 283 -6.54 19.44 -4.43
N GLU A 284 -6.07 19.84 -5.62
CA GLU A 284 -6.81 19.67 -6.87
C GLU A 284 -6.78 18.22 -7.37
N GLY A 285 -5.81 17.39 -6.90
CA GLY A 285 -5.68 15.99 -7.23
C GLY A 285 -4.36 15.36 -6.78
N LEU A 286 -4.29 14.04 -6.90
CA LEU A 286 -3.06 13.26 -6.77
C LEU A 286 -2.53 12.94 -8.17
N ILE A 287 -1.24 13.19 -8.39
CA ILE A 287 -0.53 12.85 -9.64
C ILE A 287 0.51 11.78 -9.33
N GLY A 288 0.50 10.67 -10.06
CA GLY A 288 1.48 9.59 -9.93
C GLY A 288 0.90 8.21 -10.15
N ASN A 289 1.51 7.20 -9.54
CA ASN A 289 1.12 5.80 -9.74
C ASN A 289 1.07 5.03 -8.41
N SER A 290 0.77 5.72 -7.32
CA SER A 290 0.58 5.10 -6.02
C SER A 290 -0.76 4.37 -5.93
N SER A 291 -0.76 3.19 -5.29
CA SER A 291 -1.99 2.44 -5.01
C SER A 291 -2.99 3.22 -4.14
N SER A 292 -2.53 4.17 -3.33
CA SER A 292 -3.42 5.03 -2.54
C SER A 292 -4.38 5.84 -3.41
N GLY A 293 -3.92 6.29 -4.61
CA GLY A 293 -4.76 6.99 -5.59
C GLY A 293 -5.91 6.15 -6.14
N ILE A 294 -5.75 4.82 -6.12
CA ILE A 294 -6.76 3.87 -6.63
C ILE A 294 -7.68 3.39 -5.49
N ILE A 295 -7.12 3.14 -4.30
CA ILE A 295 -7.83 2.46 -3.20
C ILE A 295 -8.41 3.46 -2.19
N GLU A 296 -7.63 4.44 -1.76
CA GLU A 296 -7.97 5.32 -0.64
C GLU A 296 -8.61 6.64 -1.12
N ILE A 297 -7.95 7.31 -2.05
CA ILE A 297 -8.30 8.67 -2.49
C ILE A 297 -9.69 8.77 -3.12
N PRO A 298 -10.22 7.75 -3.84
CA PRO A 298 -11.60 7.78 -4.31
C PRO A 298 -12.63 8.01 -3.20
N SER A 299 -12.37 7.53 -1.97
CA SER A 299 -13.22 7.82 -0.80
C SER A 299 -13.25 9.30 -0.41
N LEU A 300 -12.20 10.06 -0.74
CA LEU A 300 -12.13 11.51 -0.50
C LEU A 300 -12.79 12.33 -1.61
N LYS A 301 -13.25 11.71 -2.70
CA LYS A 301 -13.78 12.38 -3.90
C LYS A 301 -12.79 13.37 -4.52
N VAL A 302 -11.51 13.01 -4.51
CA VAL A 302 -10.41 13.78 -5.10
C VAL A 302 -9.93 13.06 -6.35
N PRO A 303 -9.62 13.78 -7.45
CA PRO A 303 -9.07 13.18 -8.66
C PRO A 303 -7.72 12.49 -8.42
N THR A 304 -7.49 11.40 -9.13
CA THR A 304 -6.17 10.78 -9.28
C THR A 304 -5.81 10.72 -10.75
N ILE A 305 -4.66 11.27 -11.12
CA ILE A 305 -4.02 11.06 -12.42
C ILE A 305 -3.06 9.90 -12.24
N ASN A 306 -3.44 8.73 -12.76
CA ASN A 306 -2.65 7.51 -12.67
C ASN A 306 -1.77 7.38 -13.91
N ILE A 307 -0.46 7.49 -13.70
CA ILE A 307 0.53 7.53 -14.79
C ILE A 307 1.13 6.13 -15.00
N GLY A 308 1.07 5.66 -16.25
CA GLY A 308 1.71 4.41 -16.68
C GLY A 308 1.02 3.16 -16.18
N ASP A 309 1.77 2.05 -16.20
CA ASP A 309 1.24 0.69 -16.08
C ASP A 309 1.39 0.06 -14.68
N ARG A 310 2.01 0.78 -13.72
CA ARG A 310 2.22 0.23 -12.37
C ARG A 310 0.92 -0.28 -11.72
N GLN A 311 -0.21 0.39 -12.00
CA GLN A 311 -1.52 0.03 -11.47
C GLN A 311 -2.42 -0.64 -12.53
N LEU A 312 -1.84 -1.10 -13.65
CA LEU A 312 -2.59 -1.74 -14.72
C LEU A 312 -3.24 -3.03 -14.21
N GLY A 313 -4.52 -3.21 -14.52
CA GLY A 313 -5.33 -4.36 -14.12
C GLY A 313 -6.03 -4.21 -12.77
N ARG A 314 -5.81 -3.13 -12.00
CA ARG A 314 -6.60 -2.83 -10.81
C ARG A 314 -7.99 -2.33 -11.15
N VAL A 315 -8.97 -2.70 -10.34
CA VAL A 315 -10.31 -2.09 -10.37
C VAL A 315 -10.17 -0.60 -10.04
N LYS A 316 -10.81 0.28 -10.81
CA LYS A 316 -10.70 1.72 -10.65
C LYS A 316 -12.08 2.36 -10.56
N GLY A 317 -12.19 3.36 -9.70
CA GLY A 317 -13.38 4.20 -9.60
C GLY A 317 -13.30 5.40 -10.56
N ASP A 318 -14.41 6.11 -10.71
CA ASP A 318 -14.56 7.27 -11.61
C ASP A 318 -13.64 8.46 -11.29
N THR A 319 -13.00 8.46 -10.12
CA THR A 319 -12.05 9.51 -9.71
C THR A 319 -10.68 9.37 -10.37
N VAL A 320 -10.41 8.22 -11.02
CA VAL A 320 -9.11 7.89 -11.60
C VAL A 320 -9.11 8.18 -13.09
N VAL A 321 -8.12 8.94 -13.54
CA VAL A 321 -7.82 9.18 -14.96
C VAL A 321 -6.48 8.51 -15.25
N ASP A 322 -6.50 7.47 -16.08
CA ASP A 322 -5.28 6.83 -16.57
C ASP A 322 -4.67 7.62 -17.70
N CYS A 323 -3.34 7.68 -17.73
CA CYS A 323 -2.59 8.22 -18.86
C CYS A 323 -1.26 7.48 -19.02
N GLU A 324 -0.75 7.45 -20.25
CA GLU A 324 0.61 6.96 -20.52
C GLU A 324 1.64 7.84 -19.82
N CYS A 325 2.81 7.25 -19.52
CA CYS A 325 3.95 7.99 -18.98
C CYS A 325 4.66 8.80 -20.09
N ILE A 326 3.92 9.75 -20.67
CA ILE A 326 4.32 10.66 -21.75
C ILE A 326 3.86 12.07 -21.40
N GLU A 327 4.72 13.07 -21.60
CA GLU A 327 4.45 14.45 -21.23
C GLU A 327 3.06 14.94 -21.69
N GLU A 328 2.71 14.75 -22.98
CA GLU A 328 1.47 15.24 -23.55
C GLU A 328 0.21 14.56 -22.97
N ASP A 329 0.28 13.29 -22.66
CA ASP A 329 -0.85 12.56 -22.09
C ASP A 329 -1.07 12.91 -20.61
N ILE A 330 0.01 13.15 -19.87
CA ILE A 330 -0.06 13.65 -18.50
C ILE A 330 -0.67 15.06 -18.48
N LYS A 331 -0.30 15.96 -19.44
CA LYS A 331 -0.90 17.29 -19.57
C LYS A 331 -2.40 17.19 -19.81
N LYS A 332 -2.84 16.38 -20.78
CA LYS A 332 -4.27 16.14 -21.06
C LYS A 332 -5.02 15.64 -19.82
N ALA A 333 -4.39 14.75 -19.05
CA ALA A 333 -4.98 14.24 -17.81
C ALA A 333 -5.11 15.33 -16.74
N ILE A 334 -4.12 16.24 -16.60
CA ILE A 334 -4.20 17.40 -15.70
C ILE A 334 -5.36 18.32 -16.14
N GLU A 335 -5.46 18.65 -17.41
CA GLU A 335 -6.55 19.46 -17.95
C GLU A 335 -7.91 18.79 -17.72
N ARG A 336 -8.02 17.47 -17.94
CA ARG A 336 -9.25 16.71 -17.76
C ARG A 336 -9.78 16.75 -16.33
N VAL A 337 -8.93 16.56 -15.33
CA VAL A 337 -9.37 16.57 -13.92
C VAL A 337 -9.77 17.96 -13.43
N MET A 338 -9.37 19.01 -14.14
CA MET A 338 -9.74 20.38 -13.82
C MET A 338 -11.09 20.80 -14.43
N GLN A 339 -11.64 20.04 -15.37
CA GLN A 339 -12.91 20.35 -16.01
C GLN A 339 -14.09 20.24 -15.03
N LYS A 340 -15.06 21.10 -15.19
CA LYS A 340 -16.21 21.21 -14.29
C LYS A 340 -17.07 19.93 -14.29
N ASP A 341 -17.33 19.37 -15.47
CA ASP A 341 -18.08 18.13 -15.63
C ASP A 341 -17.42 16.94 -14.90
N PHE A 342 -16.08 16.82 -14.99
CA PHE A 342 -15.33 15.80 -14.26
C PHE A 342 -15.47 15.98 -12.75
N LYS A 343 -15.29 17.20 -12.24
CA LYS A 343 -15.45 17.51 -10.81
C LYS A 343 -16.87 17.26 -10.31
N GLU A 344 -17.89 17.47 -11.12
CA GLU A 344 -19.28 17.12 -10.80
C GLU A 344 -19.51 15.60 -10.80
N LYS A 345 -18.93 14.88 -11.78
CA LYS A 345 -19.00 13.41 -11.85
C LYS A 345 -18.43 12.77 -10.60
N ILE A 346 -17.21 13.14 -10.19
CA ILE A 346 -16.53 12.49 -9.06
C ILE A 346 -17.20 12.76 -7.71
N ARG A 347 -17.94 13.85 -7.55
CA ARG A 347 -18.73 14.08 -6.31
C ARG A 347 -19.78 13.01 -6.06
N ARG A 348 -20.31 12.41 -7.13
CA ARG A 348 -21.35 11.37 -7.10
C ARG A 348 -20.79 9.94 -7.21
N SER A 349 -19.49 9.82 -7.53
CA SER A 349 -18.86 8.52 -7.73
C SER A 349 -18.78 7.72 -6.42
N GLU A 350 -18.73 6.42 -6.53
CA GLU A 350 -18.48 5.50 -5.42
C GLU A 350 -17.06 4.95 -5.51
N ASN A 351 -16.49 4.62 -4.36
CA ASN A 351 -15.22 3.93 -4.30
C ASN A 351 -15.47 2.43 -4.34
N PRO A 352 -15.00 1.70 -5.37
CA PRO A 352 -15.25 0.25 -5.50
C PRO A 352 -14.60 -0.59 -4.39
N TYR A 353 -13.66 -0.02 -3.66
CA TYR A 353 -12.98 -0.65 -2.53
C TYR A 353 -13.64 -0.38 -1.18
N PHE A 354 -14.60 0.53 -1.14
CA PHE A 354 -15.25 0.91 0.10
C PHE A 354 -16.35 -0.08 0.48
N LYS A 355 -16.33 -0.50 1.74
CA LYS A 355 -17.45 -1.12 2.44
C LYS A 355 -17.57 -0.51 3.82
N GLU A 356 -18.78 -0.47 4.33
CA GLU A 356 -19.03 0.00 5.68
C GLU A 356 -18.55 -1.03 6.72
N ASN A 357 -18.10 -0.54 7.87
CA ASN A 357 -17.66 -1.37 9.00
C ASN A 357 -16.53 -2.36 8.63
N THR A 358 -15.68 -1.99 7.68
CA THR A 358 -14.60 -2.84 7.19
C THR A 358 -13.71 -3.37 8.33
N VAL A 359 -13.28 -2.53 9.27
CA VAL A 359 -12.43 -2.96 10.39
C VAL A 359 -13.14 -3.98 11.28
N GLU A 360 -14.43 -3.77 11.58
CA GLU A 360 -15.24 -4.69 12.40
C GLU A 360 -15.38 -6.04 11.68
N GLU A 361 -15.75 -6.02 10.40
CA GLU A 361 -15.90 -7.24 9.59
C GLU A 361 -14.57 -8.02 9.46
N TYR A 362 -13.44 -7.33 9.26
CA TYR A 362 -12.12 -7.96 9.25
C TYR A 362 -11.84 -8.66 10.58
N TYR A 363 -12.04 -7.95 11.68
CA TYR A 363 -11.84 -8.50 13.02
C TYR A 363 -12.71 -9.74 13.24
N ASP A 364 -14.01 -9.64 12.99
CA ASP A 364 -14.96 -10.75 13.22
C ASP A 364 -14.62 -11.98 12.37
N LYS A 365 -14.26 -11.79 11.09
CA LYS A 365 -13.89 -12.91 10.22
C LYS A 365 -12.55 -13.52 10.59
N ILE A 366 -11.57 -12.72 11.03
CA ILE A 366 -10.27 -13.22 11.54
C ILE A 366 -10.51 -14.02 12.82
N ILE A 367 -11.26 -13.49 13.79
CA ILE A 367 -11.55 -14.20 15.04
C ILE A 367 -12.34 -15.49 14.78
N ASN A 368 -13.36 -15.44 13.92
CA ASN A 368 -14.10 -16.63 13.53
C ASN A 368 -13.20 -17.69 12.87
N PHE A 369 -12.30 -17.29 11.98
CA PHE A 369 -11.33 -18.20 11.39
C PHE A 369 -10.42 -18.81 12.45
N ILE A 370 -9.83 -18.01 13.32
CA ILE A 370 -8.91 -18.46 14.38
C ILE A 370 -9.58 -19.46 15.35
N ASN A 371 -10.84 -19.22 15.69
CA ASN A 371 -11.57 -20.06 16.66
C ASN A 371 -12.04 -21.40 16.04
N ASN A 372 -12.26 -21.43 14.74
CA ASN A 372 -12.80 -22.61 14.06
C ASN A 372 -11.77 -23.35 13.18
N PHE A 373 -10.57 -22.78 13.00
CA PHE A 373 -9.54 -23.41 12.17
C PHE A 373 -9.08 -24.73 12.77
N LYS A 374 -9.20 -25.78 11.96
CA LYS A 374 -8.61 -27.08 12.23
C LYS A 374 -7.41 -27.28 11.32
N TYR A 375 -6.36 -27.83 11.88
CA TYR A 375 -5.17 -28.13 11.12
C TYR A 375 -5.45 -29.31 10.19
N ASP A 376 -5.65 -29.06 8.92
CA ASP A 376 -5.90 -30.06 7.88
C ASP A 376 -4.96 -29.84 6.67
N ILE A 377 -4.99 -30.78 5.76
CA ILE A 377 -4.28 -30.69 4.48
C ILE A 377 -4.95 -29.59 3.65
N LYS A 378 -4.15 -28.62 3.16
CA LYS A 378 -4.65 -27.64 2.20
C LYS A 378 -4.77 -28.31 0.85
N ASP A 379 -6.00 -28.48 0.39
CA ASP A 379 -6.30 -28.99 -0.95
C ASP A 379 -6.33 -27.88 -1.99
N PHE A 380 -6.19 -28.23 -3.25
CA PHE A 380 -6.42 -27.34 -4.38
C PHE A 380 -7.90 -27.39 -4.74
N TYR A 381 -8.57 -26.24 -4.73
CA TYR A 381 -9.98 -26.15 -5.06
C TYR A 381 -10.16 -26.17 -6.59
N ASP A 382 -10.63 -27.29 -7.14
CA ASP A 382 -10.91 -27.46 -8.56
C ASP A 382 -12.28 -26.85 -8.92
N LEU A 383 -12.29 -25.86 -9.81
CA LEU A 383 -13.51 -25.17 -10.24
C LEU A 383 -14.50 -26.09 -10.98
N ASN A 384 -14.03 -27.16 -11.61
CA ASN A 384 -14.81 -28.04 -12.48
C ASN A 384 -15.24 -29.36 -11.83
N LYS A 385 -14.89 -29.59 -10.57
CA LYS A 385 -15.41 -30.73 -9.80
C LYS A 385 -16.75 -30.32 -9.16
N ARG A 386 -17.83 -30.50 -9.88
CA ARG A 386 -19.20 -30.56 -9.38
C ARG A 386 -19.67 -32.01 -9.32
#